data_fdba25a3dbe92723c0b7a92dc3f5ae3a
#
_entry.id   fdba25a3dbe92723c0b7a92dc3f5ae3a
#
_cell.length_a   1.000
_cell.length_b   1.000
_cell.length_c   1.000
_cell.angle_alpha   90.00
_cell.angle_beta   90.00
_cell.angle_gamma   90.00
#
_symmetry.space_group_name_H-M   'P 1'
#
loop_
_entity.id
_entity.type
_entity.pdbx_description
1 polymer ?
#
loop_
_entity_poly.entity_id
_entity_poly.type
_entity_poly.pdbx_seq_one_letter_code
_entity_poly.pdbx_strand_id
1 'polypeptide(L)'
;MTKTKAPDIEGRSKRIWFIDDDTCQVELVPSLRSFTFDRDEMVEHTAKPRLDFYELAAEKLATAGVRTAFLERSGDISYIAKYRPAPPFEVIVKNIATGSTTRKYPGLFEEGYRFPRPVVKFDYRTDPEDQPIGEDYLRLLDVPVEAFHETALRTNEVLREWLAPLDLWDFCLVIAVDRDGEPIVISEVSPDCMRLRSPDGGPLDKDLFRMGADPKTIVAKWRELIDDVRHRA
;
A
#
# COMPACT_ATOMS: atom_id res chain seq x y z
N MET A 1 -22.40 -17.71 -22.61
CA MET A 1 -21.03 -17.48 -22.16
C MET A 1 -20.59 -16.14 -22.69
N THR A 2 -20.74 -15.08 -21.95
CA THR A 2 -20.22 -13.75 -22.28
C THR A 2 -18.70 -13.83 -22.25
N LYS A 3 -18.02 -13.63 -23.35
CA LYS A 3 -16.55 -13.46 -23.38
C LYS A 3 -16.24 -12.27 -22.48
N THR A 4 -15.62 -12.54 -21.34
CA THR A 4 -15.11 -11.46 -20.48
C THR A 4 -14.10 -10.66 -21.29
N LYS A 5 -14.32 -9.34 -21.42
CA LYS A 5 -13.39 -8.41 -22.10
C LYS A 5 -12.02 -8.55 -21.42
N ALA A 6 -10.95 -8.62 -22.19
CA ALA A 6 -9.58 -8.56 -21.63
C ALA A 6 -9.39 -7.24 -20.84
N PRO A 7 -8.57 -7.22 -19.82
CA PRO A 7 -8.26 -5.98 -19.10
C PRO A 7 -7.60 -4.96 -20.04
N ASP A 8 -7.89 -3.70 -19.82
CA ASP A 8 -7.25 -2.60 -20.57
C ASP A 8 -5.80 -2.40 -20.07
N ILE A 9 -5.56 -2.69 -18.78
CA ILE A 9 -4.21 -2.75 -18.18
C ILE A 9 -4.10 -4.04 -17.35
N GLU A 10 -3.08 -4.82 -17.62
CA GLU A 10 -2.75 -5.99 -16.83
C GLU A 10 -1.39 -5.79 -16.15
N GLY A 11 -1.45 -5.62 -14.83
CA GLY A 11 -0.30 -5.57 -13.97
C GLY A 11 -0.16 -6.86 -13.16
N ARG A 12 0.93 -6.94 -12.40
CA ARG A 12 1.22 -8.10 -11.57
C ARG A 12 0.21 -8.29 -10.42
N SER A 13 -0.18 -7.21 -9.76
CA SER A 13 -1.06 -7.23 -8.58
C SER A 13 -2.50 -6.80 -8.87
N LYS A 14 -2.76 -6.28 -10.08
CA LYS A 14 -4.06 -5.72 -10.45
C LYS A 14 -4.32 -5.89 -11.93
N ARG A 15 -5.61 -6.08 -12.27
CA ARG A 15 -6.16 -5.93 -13.63
C ARG A 15 -7.13 -4.78 -13.62
N ILE A 16 -7.12 -3.95 -14.68
CA ILE A 16 -7.90 -2.72 -14.74
C ILE A 16 -8.71 -2.72 -16.04
N TRP A 17 -9.98 -2.39 -15.93
CA TRP A 17 -10.91 -2.15 -17.04
C TRP A 17 -11.44 -0.74 -16.93
N PHE A 18 -11.24 0.08 -17.97
CA PHE A 18 -11.82 1.41 -18.01
C PHE A 18 -13.33 1.34 -18.18
N ILE A 19 -14.07 2.07 -17.33
CA ILE A 19 -15.51 2.28 -17.43
C ILE A 19 -15.78 3.53 -18.25
N ASP A 20 -15.05 4.59 -17.95
CA ASP A 20 -15.05 5.87 -18.67
C ASP A 20 -13.67 6.56 -18.51
N ASP A 21 -13.59 7.86 -18.87
CA ASP A 21 -12.33 8.64 -18.80
C ASP A 21 -11.85 8.94 -17.37
N ASP A 22 -12.68 8.71 -16.35
CA ASP A 22 -12.41 9.06 -14.96
C ASP A 22 -12.44 7.87 -14.02
N THR A 23 -13.11 6.79 -14.41
CA THR A 23 -13.37 5.65 -13.55
C THR A 23 -12.92 4.33 -14.19
N CYS A 24 -12.54 3.39 -13.34
CA CYS A 24 -12.17 2.05 -13.74
C CYS A 24 -12.64 1.01 -12.72
N GLN A 25 -12.83 -0.21 -13.21
CA GLN A 25 -12.92 -1.38 -12.34
C GLN A 25 -11.52 -1.95 -12.16
N VAL A 26 -11.16 -2.23 -10.92
CA VAL A 26 -9.91 -2.85 -10.52
C VAL A 26 -10.19 -4.22 -9.92
N GLU A 27 -9.50 -5.25 -10.39
CA GLU A 27 -9.50 -6.59 -9.80
C GLU A 27 -8.13 -6.86 -9.20
N LEU A 28 -8.09 -7.30 -7.95
CA LEU A 28 -6.83 -7.67 -7.29
C LEU A 28 -6.40 -9.07 -7.72
N VAL A 29 -5.14 -9.19 -8.11
CA VAL A 29 -4.50 -10.48 -8.41
C VAL A 29 -3.90 -11.01 -7.11
N PRO A 30 -4.09 -12.32 -6.76
CA PRO A 30 -3.56 -12.89 -5.52
C PRO A 30 -2.07 -13.20 -5.62
N SER A 31 -1.27 -12.24 -6.07
CA SER A 31 0.19 -12.34 -6.20
C SER A 31 0.87 -11.62 -5.04
N LEU A 32 1.90 -12.24 -4.48
CA LEU A 32 2.81 -11.62 -3.52
C LEU A 32 4.24 -11.66 -4.07
N ARG A 33 4.94 -10.53 -3.96
CA ARG A 33 6.33 -10.43 -4.40
C ARG A 33 7.21 -9.83 -3.31
N SER A 34 8.41 -10.36 -3.20
CA SER A 34 9.48 -9.81 -2.38
C SER A 34 10.80 -9.87 -3.12
N PHE A 35 11.31 -8.73 -3.55
CA PHE A 35 12.64 -8.63 -4.17
C PHE A 35 13.75 -9.06 -3.20
N THR A 36 13.64 -8.66 -1.92
CA THR A 36 14.64 -8.97 -0.89
C THR A 36 14.85 -10.47 -0.68
N PHE A 37 13.80 -11.27 -0.88
CA PHE A 37 13.80 -12.72 -0.65
C PHE A 37 13.69 -13.52 -1.96
N ASP A 38 13.78 -12.83 -3.11
CA ASP A 38 13.64 -13.43 -4.44
C ASP A 38 12.42 -14.35 -4.56
N ARG A 39 11.29 -13.89 -4.02
CA ARG A 39 10.01 -14.60 -4.05
C ARG A 39 8.98 -13.85 -4.86
N ASP A 40 8.29 -14.59 -5.72
CA ASP A 40 7.26 -14.10 -6.61
C ASP A 40 6.26 -15.21 -6.89
N GLU A 41 5.17 -15.20 -6.16
CA GLU A 41 4.24 -16.31 -6.14
C GLU A 41 2.78 -15.87 -6.24
N MET A 42 1.97 -16.71 -6.84
CA MET A 42 0.53 -16.64 -6.69
C MET A 42 0.15 -17.30 -5.35
N VAL A 43 -0.37 -16.49 -4.44
CA VAL A 43 -0.80 -16.93 -3.11
C VAL A 43 -2.32 -16.82 -3.05
N GLU A 44 -2.97 -17.91 -3.46
CA GLU A 44 -4.42 -17.96 -3.60
C GLU A 44 -5.15 -17.46 -2.34
N HIS A 45 -6.29 -16.84 -2.54
CA HIS A 45 -7.15 -16.26 -1.50
C HIS A 45 -6.62 -15.04 -0.76
N THR A 46 -5.47 -14.43 -1.17
CA THR A 46 -4.95 -13.19 -0.56
C THR A 46 -5.63 -11.94 -1.10
N ALA A 47 -6.20 -11.96 -2.30
CA ALA A 47 -6.84 -10.79 -2.91
C ALA A 47 -8.05 -10.31 -2.10
N LYS A 48 -8.90 -11.23 -1.61
CA LYS A 48 -10.09 -10.86 -0.83
C LYS A 48 -9.73 -10.15 0.48
N PRO A 49 -8.89 -10.67 1.39
CA PRO A 49 -8.52 -9.96 2.61
C PRO A 49 -7.78 -8.63 2.32
N ARG A 50 -7.02 -8.51 1.22
CA ARG A 50 -6.44 -7.21 0.82
C ARG A 50 -7.55 -6.20 0.55
N LEU A 51 -8.58 -6.58 -0.21
CA LEU A 51 -9.70 -5.70 -0.52
C LEU A 51 -10.54 -5.40 0.73
N ASP A 52 -10.82 -6.41 1.57
CA ASP A 52 -11.57 -6.23 2.82
C ASP A 52 -10.90 -5.20 3.74
N PHE A 53 -9.57 -5.24 3.86
CA PHE A 53 -8.79 -4.25 4.61
C PHE A 53 -8.80 -2.88 3.93
N TYR A 54 -8.64 -2.84 2.59
CA TYR A 54 -8.59 -1.57 1.85
C TYR A 54 -9.91 -0.81 1.94
N GLU A 55 -11.04 -1.49 1.88
CA GLU A 55 -12.37 -0.88 2.04
C GLU A 55 -12.48 -0.17 3.40
N LEU A 56 -12.11 -0.84 4.50
CA LEU A 56 -12.07 -0.23 5.84
C LEU A 56 -11.08 0.94 5.93
N ALA A 57 -9.87 0.77 5.37
CA ALA A 57 -8.87 1.82 5.36
C ALA A 57 -9.33 3.05 4.57
N ALA A 58 -9.97 2.85 3.41
CA ALA A 58 -10.48 3.94 2.58
C ALA A 58 -11.58 4.74 3.30
N GLU A 59 -12.46 4.07 4.06
CA GLU A 59 -13.48 4.73 4.90
C GLU A 59 -12.83 5.60 6.00
N LYS A 60 -11.84 5.05 6.73
CA LYS A 60 -11.11 5.79 7.78
C LYS A 60 -10.37 6.99 7.22
N LEU A 61 -9.68 6.82 6.09
CA LEU A 61 -8.96 7.88 5.41
C LEU A 61 -9.90 8.98 4.90
N ALA A 62 -11.02 8.61 4.29
CA ALA A 62 -12.02 9.56 3.82
C ALA A 62 -12.61 10.39 4.96
N THR A 63 -12.94 9.77 6.10
CA THR A 63 -13.43 10.44 7.31
C THR A 63 -12.42 11.47 7.83
N ALA A 64 -11.13 11.21 7.67
CA ALA A 64 -10.03 12.10 8.07
C ALA A 64 -9.62 13.11 6.99
N GLY A 65 -10.35 13.17 5.86
CA GLY A 65 -10.09 14.10 4.76
C GLY A 65 -8.96 13.67 3.83
N VAL A 66 -8.44 12.44 3.93
CA VAL A 66 -7.47 11.90 2.98
C VAL A 66 -8.21 11.30 1.79
N ARG A 67 -7.93 11.82 0.60
CA ARG A 67 -8.56 11.36 -0.65
C ARG A 67 -7.94 10.06 -1.12
N THR A 68 -8.79 9.06 -1.39
CA THR A 68 -8.39 7.80 -2.02
C THR A 68 -9.14 7.61 -3.33
N ALA A 69 -8.56 6.84 -4.24
CA ALA A 69 -9.22 6.51 -5.49
C ALA A 69 -10.38 5.51 -5.32
N PHE A 70 -10.46 4.82 -4.20
CA PHE A 70 -11.53 3.86 -3.90
C PHE A 70 -12.90 4.55 -3.92
N LEU A 71 -13.85 4.03 -4.69
CA LEU A 71 -15.23 4.52 -4.73
C LEU A 71 -16.17 3.53 -4.05
N GLU A 72 -16.21 2.31 -4.55
CA GLU A 72 -17.07 1.26 -4.00
C GLU A 72 -16.58 -0.14 -4.36
N ARG A 73 -16.95 -1.12 -3.56
CA ARG A 73 -16.71 -2.52 -3.85
C ARG A 73 -17.65 -2.99 -4.97
N SER A 74 -17.11 -3.73 -5.96
CA SER A 74 -17.87 -4.29 -7.08
C SER A 74 -17.88 -5.83 -7.13
N GLY A 75 -17.12 -6.48 -6.24
CA GLY A 75 -17.05 -7.95 -6.14
C GLY A 75 -16.17 -8.42 -4.99
N ASP A 76 -15.94 -9.74 -4.91
CA ASP A 76 -15.14 -10.32 -3.82
C ASP A 76 -13.69 -9.83 -3.80
N ILE A 77 -13.12 -9.57 -4.97
CA ILE A 77 -11.74 -9.15 -5.18
C ILE A 77 -11.65 -7.92 -6.09
N SER A 78 -12.77 -7.25 -6.37
CA SER A 78 -12.84 -6.13 -7.31
C SER A 78 -13.57 -4.92 -6.71
N TYR A 79 -13.20 -3.73 -7.18
CA TYR A 79 -13.76 -2.45 -6.76
C TYR A 79 -13.76 -1.45 -7.91
N ILE A 80 -14.59 -0.43 -7.80
CA ILE A 80 -14.58 0.74 -8.68
C ILE A 80 -13.69 1.80 -8.07
N ALA A 81 -12.89 2.44 -8.90
CA ALA A 81 -11.96 3.48 -8.49
C ALA A 81 -11.93 4.63 -9.49
N LYS A 82 -11.53 5.81 -9.03
CA LYS A 82 -11.05 6.86 -9.91
C LYS A 82 -9.78 6.40 -10.60
N TYR A 83 -9.71 6.59 -11.91
CA TYR A 83 -8.50 6.31 -12.67
C TYR A 83 -7.60 7.53 -12.74
N ARG A 84 -6.36 7.37 -12.29
CA ARG A 84 -5.27 8.33 -12.51
C ARG A 84 -4.02 7.56 -12.91
N PRO A 85 -3.27 8.03 -13.90
CA PRO A 85 -2.00 7.43 -14.27
C PRO A 85 -1.07 7.36 -13.05
N ALA A 86 -0.54 6.17 -12.79
CA ALA A 86 0.38 6.00 -11.68
C ALA A 86 1.73 6.65 -12.01
N PRO A 87 2.26 7.53 -11.15
CA PRO A 87 3.62 8.03 -11.34
C PRO A 87 4.63 6.90 -11.22
N PRO A 88 5.84 7.04 -11.79
CA PRO A 88 6.85 5.98 -11.79
C PRO A 88 7.58 5.85 -10.44
N PHE A 89 7.04 6.37 -9.37
CA PHE A 89 7.61 6.31 -8.02
C PHE A 89 6.55 6.00 -6.97
N GLU A 90 7.00 5.60 -5.80
CA GLU A 90 6.19 5.36 -4.60
C GLU A 90 6.58 6.35 -3.50
N VAL A 91 5.61 6.68 -2.64
CA VAL A 91 5.81 7.45 -1.41
C VAL A 91 5.82 6.46 -0.25
N ILE A 92 6.91 6.44 0.50
CA ILE A 92 7.08 5.51 1.62
C ILE A 92 7.17 6.28 2.92
N VAL A 93 6.33 5.90 3.88
CA VAL A 93 6.39 6.44 5.24
C VAL A 93 7.01 5.41 6.16
N LYS A 94 7.99 5.83 6.95
CA LYS A 94 8.67 4.98 7.91
C LYS A 94 8.60 5.56 9.32
N ASN A 95 8.05 4.78 10.24
CA ASN A 95 8.05 5.05 11.67
C ASN A 95 9.24 4.36 12.35
N ILE A 96 9.74 3.28 11.74
CA ILE A 96 10.81 2.44 12.27
C ILE A 96 11.79 2.11 11.15
N ALA A 97 13.09 2.11 11.46
CA ALA A 97 14.13 1.69 10.55
C ALA A 97 14.04 0.17 10.32
N THR A 98 13.76 -0.24 9.10
CA THR A 98 13.64 -1.65 8.71
C THR A 98 13.81 -1.83 7.20
N GLY A 99 14.10 -3.04 6.78
CA GLY A 99 14.13 -3.44 5.38
C GLY A 99 15.13 -2.66 4.54
N SER A 100 14.67 -1.88 3.54
CA SER A 100 15.58 -1.13 2.67
C SER A 100 16.37 -0.05 3.41
N THR A 101 15.87 0.49 4.53
CA THR A 101 16.58 1.52 5.29
C THR A 101 17.87 0.97 5.90
N THR A 102 17.77 -0.13 6.64
CA THR A 102 18.96 -0.72 7.30
C THR A 102 19.91 -1.37 6.30
N ARG A 103 19.37 -1.92 5.20
CA ARG A 103 20.18 -2.54 4.15
C ARG A 103 20.93 -1.51 3.28
N LYS A 104 20.25 -0.42 2.85
CA LYS A 104 20.85 0.60 1.97
C LYS A 104 21.70 1.63 2.73
N TYR A 105 21.46 1.80 4.02
CA TYR A 105 22.18 2.75 4.88
C TYR A 105 22.83 2.04 6.08
N PRO A 106 23.72 1.07 5.84
CA PRO A 106 24.34 0.30 6.90
C PRO A 106 25.16 1.22 7.83
N GLY A 107 24.98 1.03 9.13
CA GLY A 107 25.68 1.81 10.15
C GLY A 107 25.03 3.16 10.51
N LEU A 108 23.98 3.60 9.79
CA LEU A 108 23.25 4.81 10.18
C LEU A 108 22.12 4.50 11.16
N PHE A 109 21.43 3.39 10.98
CA PHE A 109 20.30 2.99 11.83
C PHE A 109 20.36 1.49 12.09
N GLU A 110 20.13 1.09 13.32
CA GLU A 110 19.90 -0.30 13.68
C GLU A 110 18.48 -0.76 13.28
N GLU A 111 18.33 -2.05 13.00
CA GLU A 111 17.00 -2.62 12.74
C GLU A 111 16.11 -2.43 13.95
N GLY A 112 14.90 -1.93 13.73
CA GLY A 112 13.94 -1.63 14.80
C GLY A 112 14.11 -0.25 15.45
N TYR A 113 15.08 0.58 15.02
CA TYR A 113 15.22 1.95 15.54
C TYR A 113 13.96 2.76 15.25
N ARG A 114 13.30 3.25 16.30
CA ARG A 114 12.10 4.09 16.20
C ARG A 114 12.48 5.53 15.92
N PHE A 115 12.02 6.05 14.80
CA PHE A 115 12.27 7.46 14.44
C PHE A 115 11.50 8.40 15.37
N PRO A 116 12.12 9.53 15.79
CA PRO A 116 11.44 10.55 16.60
C PRO A 116 10.24 11.19 15.90
N ARG A 117 10.28 11.19 14.57
CA ARG A 117 9.20 11.62 13.68
C ARG A 117 9.19 10.69 12.46
N PRO A 118 8.01 10.50 11.82
CA PRO A 118 7.97 9.70 10.60
C PRO A 118 8.90 10.26 9.51
N VAL A 119 9.58 9.37 8.81
CA VAL A 119 10.38 9.70 7.64
C VAL A 119 9.54 9.42 6.40
N VAL A 120 9.37 10.44 5.54
CA VAL A 120 8.78 10.28 4.21
C VAL A 120 9.91 10.25 3.20
N LYS A 121 9.87 9.31 2.28
CA LYS A 121 10.82 9.21 1.18
C LYS A 121 10.13 8.77 -0.10
N PHE A 122 10.78 9.02 -1.23
CA PHE A 122 10.33 8.60 -2.55
C PHE A 122 11.28 7.54 -3.11
N ASP A 123 10.71 6.45 -3.63
CA ASP A 123 11.47 5.42 -4.34
C ASP A 123 10.96 5.33 -5.80
N TYR A 124 11.87 5.52 -6.76
CA TYR A 124 11.62 5.31 -8.17
C TYR A 124 11.52 3.81 -8.45
N ARG A 125 10.42 3.41 -9.11
CA ARG A 125 10.16 2.01 -9.43
C ARG A 125 11.04 1.56 -10.60
N THR A 126 11.95 0.64 -10.32
CA THR A 126 12.88 0.07 -11.30
C THR A 126 13.29 -1.35 -10.94
N ASP A 127 13.69 -2.13 -11.94
CA ASP A 127 14.24 -3.46 -11.74
C ASP A 127 15.74 -3.38 -11.44
N PRO A 128 16.30 -4.27 -10.61
CA PRO A 128 15.63 -5.33 -9.84
C PRO A 128 15.00 -4.85 -8.52
N GLU A 129 15.26 -3.62 -8.09
CA GLU A 129 14.79 -3.03 -6.84
C GLU A 129 14.61 -1.52 -6.98
N ASP A 130 13.55 -1.00 -6.36
CA ASP A 130 13.25 0.42 -6.33
C ASP A 130 14.39 1.23 -5.70
N GLN A 131 14.71 2.38 -6.29
CA GLN A 131 15.81 3.23 -5.89
C GLN A 131 15.31 4.54 -5.28
N PRO A 132 15.92 5.01 -4.17
CA PRO A 132 15.63 6.34 -3.65
C PRO A 132 15.83 7.40 -4.72
N ILE A 133 14.85 8.30 -4.86
CA ILE A 133 14.95 9.47 -5.73
C ILE A 133 14.92 10.75 -4.88
N GLY A 134 15.83 11.68 -5.18
CA GLY A 134 15.86 12.97 -4.50
C GLY A 134 14.66 13.83 -4.89
N GLU A 135 14.08 14.50 -3.90
CA GLU A 135 12.89 15.33 -4.07
C GLU A 135 13.07 16.47 -5.08
N ASP A 136 14.29 16.99 -5.23
CA ASP A 136 14.56 18.06 -6.20
C ASP A 136 14.34 17.59 -7.64
N TYR A 137 14.61 16.30 -7.95
CA TYR A 137 14.25 15.74 -9.25
C TYR A 137 12.73 15.72 -9.46
N LEU A 138 11.97 15.41 -8.39
CA LEU A 138 10.50 15.39 -8.46
C LEU A 138 9.93 16.79 -8.65
N ARG A 139 10.49 17.80 -7.97
CA ARG A 139 10.10 19.22 -8.14
C ARG A 139 10.38 19.73 -9.55
N LEU A 140 11.47 19.30 -10.19
CA LEU A 140 11.77 19.60 -11.59
C LEU A 140 10.78 18.98 -12.58
N LEU A 141 10.03 17.96 -12.15
CA LEU A 141 8.95 17.30 -12.91
C LEU A 141 7.56 17.80 -12.50
N ASP A 142 7.50 18.97 -11.83
CA ASP A 142 6.25 19.59 -11.35
C ASP A 142 5.42 18.68 -10.41
N VAL A 143 6.08 17.73 -9.71
CA VAL A 143 5.43 16.93 -8.68
C VAL A 143 5.21 17.78 -7.43
N PRO A 144 3.99 17.85 -6.87
CA PRO A 144 3.71 18.64 -5.66
C PRO A 144 4.20 17.88 -4.41
N VAL A 145 5.52 17.85 -4.23
CA VAL A 145 6.24 17.08 -3.21
C VAL A 145 5.70 17.37 -1.81
N GLU A 146 5.51 18.64 -1.48
CA GLU A 146 5.02 19.06 -0.17
C GLU A 146 3.61 18.53 0.11
N ALA A 147 2.71 18.62 -0.86
CA ALA A 147 1.34 18.09 -0.73
C ALA A 147 1.33 16.55 -0.64
N PHE A 148 2.27 15.88 -1.31
CA PHE A 148 2.43 14.42 -1.17
C PHE A 148 2.97 14.05 0.21
N HIS A 149 3.91 14.83 0.78
CA HIS A 149 4.36 14.66 2.17
C HIS A 149 3.21 14.81 3.16
N GLU A 150 2.42 15.88 3.05
CA GLU A 150 1.27 16.13 3.92
C GLU A 150 0.26 14.99 3.85
N THR A 151 -0.09 14.54 2.64
CA THR A 151 -1.00 13.41 2.41
C THR A 151 -0.46 12.12 3.04
N ALA A 152 0.83 11.83 2.86
CA ALA A 152 1.47 10.64 3.40
C ALA A 152 1.54 10.67 4.93
N LEU A 153 1.89 11.81 5.53
CA LEU A 153 1.94 11.99 6.98
C LEU A 153 0.53 11.93 7.60
N ARG A 154 -0.46 12.53 6.97
CA ARG A 154 -1.86 12.43 7.43
C ARG A 154 -2.37 10.98 7.34
N THR A 155 -2.05 10.29 6.25
CA THR A 155 -2.34 8.84 6.14
C THR A 155 -1.70 8.05 7.28
N ASN A 156 -0.44 8.34 7.60
CA ASN A 156 0.27 7.67 8.70
C ASN A 156 -0.41 7.89 10.06
N GLU A 157 -0.81 9.12 10.33
CA GLU A 157 -1.52 9.47 11.57
C GLU A 157 -2.81 8.66 11.72
N VAL A 158 -3.66 8.69 10.69
CA VAL A 158 -4.93 7.96 10.66
C VAL A 158 -4.73 6.44 10.82
N LEU A 159 -3.79 5.86 10.08
CA LEU A 159 -3.53 4.43 10.17
C LEU A 159 -2.99 4.03 11.54
N ARG A 160 -2.10 4.81 12.14
CA ARG A 160 -1.56 4.51 13.48
C ARG A 160 -2.63 4.61 14.56
N GLU A 161 -3.53 5.58 14.47
CA GLU A 161 -4.65 5.74 15.39
C GLU A 161 -5.64 4.57 15.26
N TRP A 162 -6.08 4.27 14.03
CA TRP A 162 -7.03 3.20 13.76
C TRP A 162 -6.49 1.81 14.12
N LEU A 163 -5.21 1.56 13.82
CA LEU A 163 -4.60 0.24 14.01
C LEU A 163 -4.12 0.00 15.45
N ALA A 164 -4.09 1.01 16.32
CA ALA A 164 -3.66 0.82 17.71
C ALA A 164 -4.45 -0.30 18.41
N PRO A 165 -3.81 -1.18 19.23
CA PRO A 165 -2.44 -1.12 19.71
C PRO A 165 -1.40 -1.81 18.82
N LEU A 166 -1.73 -2.13 17.57
CA LEU A 166 -0.76 -2.68 16.62
C LEU A 166 0.30 -1.63 16.28
N ASP A 167 1.52 -2.06 16.00
CA ASP A 167 2.64 -1.17 15.68
C ASP A 167 2.86 -1.08 14.17
N LEU A 168 2.52 0.04 13.57
CA LEU A 168 2.74 0.33 12.15
C LEU A 168 4.19 0.80 11.96
N TRP A 169 5.01 -0.04 11.36
CA TRP A 169 6.44 0.22 11.13
C TRP A 169 6.70 1.06 9.90
N ASP A 170 6.11 0.68 8.79
CA ASP A 170 6.16 1.43 7.52
C ASP A 170 5.01 1.03 6.59
N PHE A 171 4.81 1.84 5.56
CA PHE A 171 3.94 1.50 4.44
C PHE A 171 4.32 2.31 3.20
N CYS A 172 3.89 1.83 2.03
CA CYS A 172 4.06 2.53 0.76
C CYS A 172 2.70 2.93 0.16
N LEU A 173 2.70 4.08 -0.51
CA LEU A 173 1.57 4.63 -1.24
C LEU A 173 1.99 4.98 -2.67
N VAL A 174 1.05 4.89 -3.59
CA VAL A 174 1.13 5.60 -4.86
C VAL A 174 0.16 6.76 -4.79
N ILE A 175 0.69 7.97 -4.85
CA ILE A 175 -0.10 9.20 -4.82
C ILE A 175 -0.01 9.83 -6.22
N ALA A 176 -1.15 10.21 -6.76
CA ALA A 176 -1.27 10.96 -8.00
C ALA A 176 -1.87 12.34 -7.73
N VAL A 177 -1.91 13.18 -8.75
CA VAL A 177 -2.68 14.43 -8.74
C VAL A 177 -4.03 14.18 -9.40
N ASP A 178 -5.12 14.52 -8.72
CA ASP A 178 -6.48 14.44 -9.26
C ASP A 178 -6.73 15.60 -10.25
N ARG A 179 -7.85 15.57 -10.97
CA ARG A 179 -8.19 16.58 -11.98
C ARG A 179 -8.34 18.01 -11.45
N ASP A 180 -8.60 18.15 -10.15
CA ASP A 180 -8.68 19.43 -9.45
C ASP A 180 -7.33 19.95 -8.92
N GLY A 181 -6.24 19.22 -9.20
CA GLY A 181 -4.89 19.56 -8.76
C GLY A 181 -4.50 19.02 -7.39
N GLU A 182 -5.43 18.35 -6.68
CA GLU A 182 -5.19 17.85 -5.33
C GLU A 182 -4.62 16.43 -5.32
N PRO A 183 -3.81 16.08 -4.30
CA PRO A 183 -3.31 14.71 -4.14
C PRO A 183 -4.43 13.69 -3.91
N ILE A 184 -4.28 12.51 -4.50
CA ILE A 184 -5.16 11.38 -4.31
C ILE A 184 -4.34 10.08 -4.19
N VAL A 185 -4.58 9.28 -3.17
CA VAL A 185 -3.97 7.96 -3.00
C VAL A 185 -4.64 6.97 -3.95
N ILE A 186 -3.90 6.47 -4.93
CA ILE A 186 -4.41 5.56 -5.98
C ILE A 186 -4.02 4.09 -5.77
N SER A 187 -3.07 3.82 -4.86
CA SER A 187 -2.77 2.45 -4.45
C SER A 187 -3.80 1.95 -3.43
N GLU A 188 -3.92 0.64 -3.36
CA GLU A 188 -4.58 0.06 -2.19
C GLU A 188 -3.76 0.34 -0.93
N VAL A 189 -4.43 0.43 0.21
CA VAL A 189 -3.84 0.42 1.55
C VAL A 189 -4.23 -0.89 2.20
N SER A 190 -3.28 -1.83 2.28
CA SER A 190 -3.55 -3.21 2.71
C SER A 190 -2.32 -3.83 3.40
N PRO A 191 -2.44 -5.00 4.02
CA PRO A 191 -1.31 -5.71 4.60
C PRO A 191 -0.18 -6.04 3.60
N ASP A 192 -0.44 -6.00 2.29
CA ASP A 192 0.58 -6.18 1.26
C ASP A 192 1.52 -4.98 1.12
N CYS A 193 1.06 -3.78 1.44
CA CYS A 193 1.84 -2.54 1.27
C CYS A 193 2.44 -1.97 2.56
N MET A 194 2.35 -2.67 3.70
CA MET A 194 2.82 -2.18 5.00
C MET A 194 3.63 -3.21 5.77
N ARG A 195 4.26 -2.76 6.86
CA ARG A 195 4.75 -3.60 7.96
C ARG A 195 3.98 -3.28 9.22
N LEU A 196 3.27 -4.27 9.72
CA LEU A 196 2.41 -4.17 10.89
C LEU A 196 2.78 -5.28 11.88
N ARG A 197 2.93 -4.95 13.13
CA ARG A 197 3.28 -5.88 14.19
C ARG A 197 2.19 -5.93 15.24
N SER A 198 1.92 -7.13 15.73
CA SER A 198 1.15 -7.34 16.95
C SER A 198 1.89 -6.84 18.18
N PRO A 199 1.22 -6.66 19.34
CA PRO A 199 1.87 -6.19 20.57
C PRO A 199 3.01 -7.09 21.08
N ASP A 200 3.00 -8.37 20.71
CA ASP A 200 4.07 -9.34 20.99
C ASP A 200 5.18 -9.36 19.93
N GLY A 201 5.10 -8.46 18.92
CA GLY A 201 6.10 -8.29 17.86
C GLY A 201 5.93 -9.20 16.65
N GLY A 202 4.90 -10.04 16.60
CA GLY A 202 4.64 -10.91 15.46
C GLY A 202 4.19 -10.14 14.20
N PRO A 203 4.60 -10.58 12.98
CA PRO A 203 4.17 -9.95 11.73
C PRO A 203 2.70 -10.24 11.45
N LEU A 204 1.97 -9.21 10.96
CA LEU A 204 0.57 -9.30 10.53
C LEU A 204 0.38 -8.90 9.05
N ASP A 205 1.46 -8.76 8.34
CA ASP A 205 1.56 -8.17 7.00
C ASP A 205 2.30 -9.10 6.03
N LYS A 206 2.80 -8.55 4.94
CA LYS A 206 3.58 -9.26 3.91
C LYS A 206 4.88 -9.89 4.44
N ASP A 207 5.35 -9.52 5.63
CA ASP A 207 6.51 -10.20 6.21
C ASP A 207 6.23 -11.67 6.54
N LEU A 208 4.96 -12.06 6.76
CA LEU A 208 4.59 -13.48 6.81
C LEU A 208 5.06 -14.22 5.54
N PHE A 209 4.76 -13.65 4.37
CA PHE A 209 5.22 -14.20 3.09
C PHE A 209 6.74 -14.17 2.98
N ARG A 210 7.37 -13.05 3.32
CA ARG A 210 8.84 -12.89 3.27
C ARG A 210 9.56 -13.91 4.16
N MET A 211 8.99 -14.21 5.31
CA MET A 211 9.54 -15.17 6.30
C MET A 211 9.21 -16.64 5.97
N GLY A 212 8.52 -16.90 4.87
CA GLY A 212 8.26 -18.26 4.40
C GLY A 212 7.01 -18.92 4.98
N ALA A 213 6.09 -18.15 5.57
CA ALA A 213 4.81 -18.70 6.00
C ALA A 213 4.05 -19.32 4.82
N ASP A 214 3.31 -20.38 5.07
CA ASP A 214 2.49 -21.02 4.06
C ASP A 214 1.26 -20.17 3.70
N PRO A 215 0.67 -20.36 2.51
CA PRO A 215 -0.47 -19.59 2.05
C PRO A 215 -1.68 -19.58 3.00
N LYS A 216 -1.95 -20.69 3.67
CA LYS A 216 -3.11 -20.79 4.59
C LYS A 216 -2.87 -19.94 5.83
N THR A 217 -1.66 -19.96 6.37
CA THR A 217 -1.26 -19.14 7.51
C THR A 217 -1.36 -17.64 7.17
N ILE A 218 -0.88 -17.21 5.99
CA ILE A 218 -0.98 -15.81 5.54
C ILE A 218 -2.43 -15.36 5.48
N VAL A 219 -3.28 -16.13 4.81
CA VAL A 219 -4.70 -15.80 4.65
C VAL A 219 -5.44 -15.80 5.99
N ALA A 220 -5.16 -16.76 6.87
CA ALA A 220 -5.77 -16.82 8.19
C ALA A 220 -5.38 -15.59 9.04
N LYS A 221 -4.10 -15.23 9.09
CA LYS A 221 -3.61 -14.06 9.82
C LYS A 221 -4.18 -12.74 9.28
N TRP A 222 -4.31 -12.59 7.96
CA TRP A 222 -4.92 -11.39 7.40
C TRP A 222 -6.42 -11.30 7.68
N ARG A 223 -7.14 -12.43 7.72
CA ARG A 223 -8.55 -12.45 8.15
C ARG A 223 -8.71 -12.10 9.62
N GLU A 224 -7.90 -12.70 10.51
CA GLU A 224 -7.87 -12.35 11.93
C GLU A 224 -7.61 -10.84 12.14
N LEU A 225 -6.64 -10.27 11.42
CA LEU A 225 -6.36 -8.84 11.45
C LEU A 225 -7.57 -8.00 11.03
N ILE A 226 -8.26 -8.37 9.94
CA ILE A 226 -9.42 -7.64 9.43
C ILE A 226 -10.58 -7.71 10.42
N ASP A 227 -10.84 -8.88 10.99
CA ASP A 227 -11.89 -9.05 11.99
C ASP A 227 -11.61 -8.21 13.24
N ASP A 228 -10.35 -8.15 13.69
CA ASP A 228 -9.91 -7.32 14.79
C ASP A 228 -10.09 -5.82 14.53
N VAL A 229 -9.59 -5.30 13.38
CA VAL A 229 -9.65 -3.87 13.08
C VAL A 229 -11.04 -3.38 12.68
N ARG A 230 -11.92 -4.26 12.20
CA ARG A 230 -13.30 -3.92 11.84
C ARG A 230 -14.11 -3.44 13.03
N HIS A 231 -13.84 -3.94 14.22
CA HIS A 231 -14.52 -3.58 15.46
C HIS A 231 -13.90 -2.40 16.19
N ARG A 232 -12.82 -1.83 15.63
CA ARG A 232 -12.16 -0.63 16.15
C ARG A 232 -12.81 0.59 15.47
N ALA A 233 -13.89 1.05 16.05
CA ALA A 233 -14.63 2.22 15.56
C ALA A 233 -13.91 3.53 15.86
#